data_305017fae99841ef26298e35c119e699
#
_entry.id   305017fae99841ef26298e35c119e699
#
_cell.length_a   1.000
_cell.length_b   1.000
_cell.length_c   1.000
_cell.angle_alpha   90.00
_cell.angle_beta   90.00
_cell.angle_gamma   90.00
#
_symmetry.space_group_name_H-M   'P 1'
#
loop_
_entity.id
_entity.type
_entity.pdbx_description
1 polymer ?
#
loop_
_entity_poly.entity_id
_entity_poly.type
_entity_poly.pdbx_seq_one_letter_code
_entity_poly.pdbx_strand_id
1 'polypeptide(L)'
;LFLFSCNEQKYNDYNPIAPSVCEYEDITGTCCSEQELDCNNICNGNSAFNCNNACVSIAYIDACNGCNDSNALNYNENSTDDYNCIYDNPPENYTLVWNDEFNSPEIDLSRWNFETWGAGTFNNEEQAYSSRSENAYIENGKLIIKALKENYNNADYSSSRMTTQNKGDWKYGRIEVRAKLPTGLGTWPAIWMMPTNSVYGVWPNSGEIDIMEHIGCDNGNIHGTIHCSEYNFVNNTQQGGTLNNILAVTGTDVDQFHTYTIEWDDSSINWY
;
A
#
# COMPACT_ATOMS: atom_id res chain seq x y z
N LEU A 1 -8.56 -1.24 4.08
CA LEU A 1 -8.04 -2.61 4.01
C LEU A 1 -9.20 -3.59 4.02
N PHE A 2 -9.35 -4.34 2.97
CA PHE A 2 -10.32 -5.43 2.85
C PHE A 2 -9.71 -6.72 3.37
N LEU A 3 -10.56 -7.64 3.84
CA LEU A 3 -10.19 -9.02 4.13
C LEU A 3 -10.99 -9.94 3.21
N PHE A 4 -10.29 -10.76 2.47
CA PHE A 4 -10.87 -11.62 1.44
C PHE A 4 -10.47 -13.08 1.68
N SER A 5 -11.40 -14.01 1.47
CA SER A 5 -11.09 -15.44 1.52
C SER A 5 -10.48 -15.89 0.19
N CYS A 6 -9.19 -16.14 0.18
CA CYS A 6 -8.50 -16.72 -0.97
C CYS A 6 -8.90 -18.19 -1.13
N ASN A 7 -9.35 -18.57 -2.30
CA ASN A 7 -9.76 -19.95 -2.57
C ASN A 7 -8.49 -20.84 -2.65
N GLU A 8 -8.32 -21.73 -1.67
CA GLU A 8 -7.12 -22.60 -1.50
C GLU A 8 -6.82 -23.46 -2.74
N GLN A 9 -7.78 -23.63 -3.65
CA GLN A 9 -7.63 -24.50 -4.80
C GLN A 9 -6.65 -24.00 -5.88
N LYS A 10 -6.25 -22.72 -5.86
CA LYS A 10 -5.26 -22.15 -6.79
C LYS A 10 -3.80 -22.29 -6.33
N TYR A 11 -3.56 -22.64 -5.05
CA TYR A 11 -2.23 -22.60 -4.44
C TYR A 11 -1.72 -23.94 -3.91
N ASN A 12 -2.39 -25.05 -4.25
CA ASN A 12 -1.93 -26.39 -3.85
C ASN A 12 -0.60 -26.85 -4.50
N ASP A 13 -0.02 -26.04 -5.40
CA ASP A 13 1.28 -26.35 -6.02
C ASP A 13 2.46 -25.63 -5.33
N TYR A 14 2.21 -24.79 -4.32
CA TYR A 14 3.28 -24.21 -3.51
C TYR A 14 3.64 -25.20 -2.37
N ASN A 15 4.46 -26.15 -2.72
CA ASN A 15 5.14 -26.98 -1.72
C ASN A 15 6.35 -26.17 -1.24
N PRO A 16 6.38 -25.66 0.01
CA PRO A 16 7.60 -25.05 0.52
C PRO A 16 8.65 -26.13 0.54
N ILE A 17 9.61 -26.02 -0.35
CA ILE A 17 10.83 -26.85 -0.29
C ILE A 17 11.46 -26.46 1.03
N ALA A 18 11.38 -27.35 2.02
CA ALA A 18 12.14 -27.17 3.24
C ALA A 18 13.62 -27.00 2.82
N PRO A 19 14.34 -26.01 3.32
CA PRO A 19 15.74 -25.83 3.00
C PRO A 19 16.49 -27.07 3.44
N SER A 20 16.80 -27.92 2.51
CA SER A 20 17.51 -29.19 2.76
C SER A 20 19.03 -29.02 2.72
N VAL A 21 19.50 -27.81 2.43
CA VAL A 21 20.93 -27.48 2.34
C VAL A 21 21.15 -26.13 3.02
N CYS A 22 22.09 -26.09 3.96
CA CYS A 22 22.58 -24.85 4.53
C CYS A 22 23.30 -24.07 3.43
N GLU A 23 22.76 -22.94 3.02
CA GLU A 23 23.35 -22.12 1.97
C GLU A 23 24.49 -21.27 2.53
N TYR A 24 24.30 -20.74 3.74
CA TYR A 24 25.30 -20.01 4.50
C TYR A 24 25.27 -20.45 5.96
N GLU A 25 26.42 -20.56 6.58
CA GLU A 25 26.61 -20.80 8.01
C GLU A 25 27.28 -19.56 8.61
N ASP A 26 26.62 -18.96 9.59
CA ASP A 26 27.15 -17.80 10.27
C ASP A 26 28.27 -18.15 11.28
N ILE A 27 28.86 -17.14 11.89
CA ILE A 27 29.93 -17.30 12.89
C ILE A 27 29.49 -18.06 14.16
N THR A 28 28.18 -18.26 14.34
CA THR A 28 27.61 -19.02 15.47
C THR A 28 27.26 -20.45 15.09
N GLY A 29 27.42 -20.83 13.82
CA GLY A 29 27.03 -22.14 13.28
C GLY A 29 25.55 -22.23 12.91
N THR A 30 24.87 -21.09 12.74
CA THR A 30 23.46 -21.04 12.34
C THR A 30 23.38 -21.00 10.82
N CYS A 31 22.50 -21.83 10.24
CA CYS A 31 22.27 -21.89 8.79
C CYS A 31 21.14 -20.98 8.37
N CYS A 32 21.36 -20.24 7.27
CA CYS A 32 20.34 -19.39 6.64
C CYS A 32 20.57 -19.25 5.12
N SER A 33 19.66 -18.59 4.43
CA SER A 33 19.87 -18.12 3.06
C SER A 33 20.72 -16.84 3.04
N GLU A 34 21.27 -16.50 1.89
CA GLU A 34 22.04 -15.25 1.72
C GLU A 34 21.21 -14.00 2.10
N GLN A 35 19.91 -14.04 1.86
CA GLN A 35 18.97 -12.93 2.15
C GLN A 35 18.68 -12.75 3.65
N GLU A 36 18.99 -13.75 4.46
CA GLU A 36 18.82 -13.71 5.92
C GLU A 36 20.11 -13.32 6.67
N LEU A 37 21.22 -13.16 5.96
CA LEU A 37 22.46 -12.65 6.54
C LEU A 37 22.37 -11.14 6.76
N ASP A 38 22.69 -10.70 7.95
CA ASP A 38 22.94 -9.27 8.18
C ASP A 38 24.34 -8.85 7.67
N CYS A 39 24.63 -7.57 7.70
CA CYS A 39 25.91 -7.04 7.22
C CYS A 39 27.13 -7.44 8.07
N ASN A 40 26.93 -8.13 9.17
CA ASN A 40 27.99 -8.79 9.96
C ASN A 40 28.10 -10.30 9.65
N ASN A 41 27.38 -10.79 8.63
CA ASN A 41 27.24 -12.20 8.28
C ASN A 41 26.65 -13.06 9.42
N ILE A 42 25.65 -12.52 10.11
CA ILE A 42 24.89 -13.22 11.14
C ILE A 42 23.51 -13.54 10.60
N CYS A 43 23.10 -14.80 10.65
CA CYS A 43 21.77 -15.25 10.22
C CYS A 43 20.66 -14.60 11.04
N ASN A 44 19.72 -13.95 10.40
CA ASN A 44 18.65 -13.16 11.03
C ASN A 44 19.21 -12.17 12.07
N GLY A 45 20.41 -11.67 11.85
CA GLY A 45 21.04 -10.65 12.68
C GLY A 45 20.30 -9.32 12.65
N ASN A 46 20.64 -8.45 13.59
CA ASN A 46 19.96 -7.17 13.78
C ASN A 46 20.81 -5.98 13.31
N SER A 47 21.54 -6.17 12.22
CA SER A 47 22.43 -5.15 11.65
C SER A 47 22.23 -5.04 10.14
N ALA A 48 22.39 -3.84 9.62
CA ALA A 48 22.34 -3.58 8.18
C ALA A 48 23.33 -2.48 7.81
N PHE A 49 23.65 -2.36 6.52
CA PHE A 49 24.47 -1.25 6.05
C PHE A 49 23.70 0.07 6.12
N ASN A 50 24.28 1.08 6.72
CA ASN A 50 23.76 2.43 6.65
C ASN A 50 24.19 3.12 5.32
N CYS A 51 23.71 4.34 5.11
CA CYS A 51 24.01 5.15 3.94
C CYS A 51 25.52 5.43 3.69
N ASN A 52 26.35 5.26 4.72
CA ASN A 52 27.81 5.37 4.60
C ASN A 52 28.49 4.00 4.36
N ASN A 53 27.71 2.98 4.04
CA ASN A 53 28.16 1.61 3.86
C ASN A 53 28.83 1.01 5.13
N ALA A 54 28.48 1.54 6.29
CA ALA A 54 28.93 1.01 7.58
C ALA A 54 27.85 0.07 8.15
N CYS A 55 28.26 -1.11 8.60
CA CYS A 55 27.40 -2.07 9.24
C CYS A 55 27.01 -1.58 10.65
N VAL A 56 25.74 -1.27 10.86
CA VAL A 56 25.20 -0.73 12.12
C VAL A 56 24.00 -1.54 12.59
N SER A 57 23.66 -1.45 13.86
CA SER A 57 22.42 -2.05 14.35
C SER A 57 21.21 -1.43 13.61
N ILE A 58 20.22 -2.25 13.30
CA ILE A 58 18.98 -1.83 12.61
C ILE A 58 18.27 -0.67 13.33
N ALA A 59 18.46 -0.53 14.64
CA ALA A 59 17.94 0.60 15.41
C ALA A 59 18.53 1.97 14.97
N TYR A 60 19.65 1.99 14.24
CA TYR A 60 20.32 3.20 13.76
C TYR A 60 20.24 3.41 12.24
N ILE A 61 19.51 2.53 11.54
CA ILE A 61 19.28 2.65 10.09
C ILE A 61 18.46 3.89 9.74
N ASP A 62 17.56 4.30 10.62
CA ASP A 62 16.69 5.48 10.42
C ASP A 62 17.45 6.80 10.25
N ALA A 63 18.73 6.84 10.64
CA ALA A 63 19.57 8.03 10.44
C ALA A 63 19.86 8.35 8.96
N CYS A 64 19.57 7.40 8.05
CA CYS A 64 19.78 7.55 6.61
C CYS A 64 18.49 7.70 5.81
N ASN A 65 17.34 7.63 6.47
CA ASN A 65 16.08 7.88 5.82
C ASN A 65 15.99 9.34 5.40
N GLY A 66 15.63 9.55 4.14
CA GLY A 66 15.52 10.87 3.56
C GLY A 66 15.86 10.83 2.07
N CYS A 67 16.02 11.97 1.50
CA CYS A 67 16.30 12.17 0.09
C CYS A 67 17.63 12.90 -0.09
N ASN A 68 18.44 12.49 -1.04
CA ASN A 68 19.71 13.16 -1.37
C ASN A 68 19.51 14.42 -2.23
N ASP A 69 18.30 14.71 -2.69
CA ASP A 69 18.02 15.95 -3.40
C ASP A 69 17.79 17.09 -2.41
N SER A 70 18.63 18.14 -2.46
CA SER A 70 18.55 19.31 -1.60
C SER A 70 17.25 20.14 -1.76
N ASN A 71 16.46 19.89 -2.79
CA ASN A 71 15.16 20.52 -2.99
C ASN A 71 14.02 19.75 -2.32
N ALA A 72 14.26 18.56 -1.82
CA ALA A 72 13.25 17.76 -1.15
C ALA A 72 13.03 18.21 0.30
N LEU A 73 11.77 18.13 0.77
CA LEU A 73 11.40 18.44 2.15
C LEU A 73 12.06 17.52 3.18
N ASN A 74 12.30 16.29 2.79
CA ASN A 74 12.98 15.29 3.58
C ASN A 74 14.46 15.14 3.21
N TYR A 75 15.10 16.23 2.73
CA TYR A 75 16.51 16.24 2.41
C TYR A 75 17.36 15.74 3.57
N ASN A 76 18.25 14.84 3.27
CA ASN A 76 19.26 14.33 4.17
C ASN A 76 20.55 14.13 3.38
N GLU A 77 21.56 14.95 3.62
CA GLU A 77 22.86 14.92 2.91
C GLU A 77 23.57 13.56 2.99
N ASN A 78 23.21 12.73 3.97
CA ASN A 78 23.76 11.39 4.17
C ASN A 78 22.89 10.29 3.51
N SER A 79 21.75 10.64 2.92
CA SER A 79 20.93 9.67 2.19
C SER A 79 21.61 9.30 0.88
N THR A 80 21.55 8.02 0.53
CA THR A 80 21.94 7.50 -0.79
C THR A 80 20.73 7.23 -1.66
N ASP A 81 19.52 7.50 -1.15
CA ASP A 81 18.26 7.17 -1.78
C ASP A 81 17.62 8.42 -2.39
N ASP A 82 17.52 8.43 -3.72
CA ASP A 82 16.82 9.47 -4.48
C ASP A 82 15.34 9.11 -4.71
N TYR A 83 14.90 7.91 -4.36
CA TYR A 83 13.57 7.41 -4.66
C TYR A 83 12.51 7.81 -3.62
N ASN A 84 12.93 8.25 -2.45
CA ASN A 84 12.04 8.65 -1.35
C ASN A 84 11.97 10.17 -1.16
N CYS A 85 12.24 10.94 -2.20
CA CYS A 85 12.20 12.39 -2.13
C CYS A 85 10.77 12.93 -2.01
N ILE A 86 10.52 13.76 -1.01
CA ILE A 86 9.25 14.44 -0.81
C ILE A 86 9.44 15.90 -1.23
N TYR A 87 8.67 16.37 -2.18
CA TYR A 87 8.73 17.74 -2.68
C TYR A 87 7.48 18.51 -2.34
N ASP A 88 7.64 19.77 -1.98
CA ASP A 88 6.52 20.71 -1.82
C ASP A 88 5.90 21.11 -3.17
N ASN A 89 6.63 20.88 -4.25
CA ASN A 89 6.20 21.25 -5.57
C ASN A 89 5.73 20.00 -6.35
N PRO A 90 4.56 20.06 -6.96
CA PRO A 90 4.11 19.02 -7.86
C PRO A 90 5.09 18.90 -9.05
N PRO A 91 5.09 17.77 -9.79
CA PRO A 91 5.84 17.64 -11.02
C PRO A 91 5.57 18.81 -11.98
N GLU A 92 6.53 19.11 -12.85
CA GLU A 92 6.39 20.19 -13.84
C GLU A 92 5.07 20.05 -14.61
N ASN A 93 4.32 21.13 -14.73
CA ASN A 93 2.99 21.24 -15.32
C ASN A 93 1.80 20.82 -14.43
N TYR A 94 2.01 20.46 -13.17
CA TYR A 94 0.93 20.27 -12.21
C TYR A 94 0.94 21.37 -11.16
N THR A 95 -0.24 21.66 -10.60
CA THR A 95 -0.38 22.53 -9.44
C THR A 95 -0.98 21.70 -8.31
N LEU A 96 -0.35 21.70 -7.14
CA LEU A 96 -0.90 21.04 -5.97
C LEU A 96 -2.20 21.70 -5.53
N VAL A 97 -3.29 20.94 -5.55
CA VAL A 97 -4.64 21.41 -5.19
C VAL A 97 -5.15 20.84 -3.89
N TRP A 98 -4.59 19.71 -3.47
CA TRP A 98 -4.93 19.03 -2.22
C TRP A 98 -3.80 18.08 -1.81
N ASN A 99 -3.53 17.97 -0.51
CA ASN A 99 -2.62 17.00 0.07
C ASN A 99 -3.02 16.68 1.50
N ASP A 100 -2.55 15.56 2.03
CA ASP A 100 -2.50 15.28 3.46
C ASP A 100 -1.23 14.45 3.73
N GLU A 101 -0.29 15.07 4.42
CA GLU A 101 0.99 14.47 4.81
C GLU A 101 0.93 13.82 6.20
N PHE A 102 -0.27 13.80 6.81
CA PHE A 102 -0.52 13.18 8.12
C PHE A 102 0.39 13.68 9.25
N ASN A 103 0.81 14.95 9.17
CA ASN A 103 1.68 15.60 10.15
C ASN A 103 0.93 16.02 11.44
N SER A 104 -0.39 16.00 11.41
CA SER A 104 -1.26 16.25 12.56
C SER A 104 -1.24 15.05 13.51
N PRO A 105 -1.43 15.23 14.81
CA PRO A 105 -1.53 14.10 15.75
C PRO A 105 -2.82 13.29 15.57
N GLU A 106 -3.82 13.83 14.89
CA GLU A 106 -5.12 13.22 14.66
C GLU A 106 -5.50 13.31 13.17
N ILE A 107 -6.37 12.39 12.73
CA ILE A 107 -6.93 12.40 11.38
C ILE A 107 -7.79 13.66 11.23
N ASP A 108 -7.51 14.44 10.18
CA ASP A 108 -8.26 15.67 9.88
C ASP A 108 -9.63 15.34 9.30
N LEU A 109 -10.66 15.41 10.12
CA LEU A 109 -12.04 15.15 9.71
C LEU A 109 -12.62 16.24 8.78
N SER A 110 -11.92 17.36 8.56
CA SER A 110 -12.29 18.30 7.50
C SER A 110 -11.92 17.80 6.11
N ARG A 111 -10.97 16.86 6.02
CA ARG A 111 -10.46 16.22 4.80
C ARG A 111 -10.99 14.82 4.59
N TRP A 112 -11.25 14.07 5.67
CA TRP A 112 -11.61 12.67 5.64
C TRP A 112 -12.98 12.38 6.24
N ASN A 113 -13.66 11.40 5.66
CA ASN A 113 -14.84 10.76 6.23
C ASN A 113 -14.51 9.30 6.56
N PHE A 114 -15.18 8.75 7.56
CA PHE A 114 -15.20 7.31 7.80
C PHE A 114 -16.49 6.70 7.30
N GLU A 115 -16.39 5.57 6.65
CA GLU A 115 -17.53 4.73 6.32
C GLU A 115 -17.59 3.56 7.31
N THR A 116 -18.76 3.33 7.89
CA THR A 116 -18.95 2.32 8.95
C THR A 116 -20.02 1.32 8.52
N TRP A 117 -19.59 0.24 7.90
CA TRP A 117 -20.47 -0.79 7.37
C TRP A 117 -20.19 -2.15 8.03
N GLY A 118 -21.23 -2.99 8.07
CA GLY A 118 -21.10 -4.38 8.55
C GLY A 118 -20.39 -5.27 7.53
N ALA A 119 -19.89 -6.41 8.01
CA ALA A 119 -19.31 -7.44 7.16
C ALA A 119 -20.31 -7.91 6.08
N GLY A 120 -19.81 -8.30 4.92
CA GLY A 120 -20.61 -8.79 3.80
C GLY A 120 -21.46 -7.74 3.08
N THR A 121 -21.31 -6.44 3.43
CA THR A 121 -22.06 -5.37 2.74
C THR A 121 -21.65 -5.28 1.27
N PHE A 122 -20.36 -5.42 0.97
CA PHE A 122 -19.82 -5.47 -0.38
C PHE A 122 -18.84 -6.63 -0.51
N ASN A 123 -18.69 -7.18 -1.71
CA ASN A 123 -17.69 -8.16 -2.12
C ASN A 123 -17.51 -9.38 -1.19
N ASN A 124 -18.52 -9.68 -0.33
CA ASN A 124 -18.41 -10.69 0.73
C ASN A 124 -17.21 -10.47 1.67
N GLU A 125 -16.85 -9.21 1.91
CA GLU A 125 -15.78 -8.84 2.82
C GLU A 125 -16.09 -9.28 4.25
N GLU A 126 -15.09 -9.85 4.93
CA GLU A 126 -15.27 -10.46 6.24
C GLU A 126 -15.22 -9.45 7.40
N GLN A 127 -14.64 -8.26 7.19
CA GLN A 127 -14.53 -7.24 8.21
C GLN A 127 -15.74 -6.32 8.28
N ALA A 128 -16.03 -5.82 9.47
CA ALA A 128 -16.81 -4.61 9.66
C ALA A 128 -15.89 -3.39 9.67
N TYR A 129 -16.34 -2.29 9.06
CA TYR A 129 -15.60 -1.02 9.06
C TYR A 129 -15.97 -0.15 10.26
N SER A 130 -14.97 0.50 10.82
CA SER A 130 -15.11 1.36 11.99
C SER A 130 -14.36 2.67 11.83
N SER A 131 -14.78 3.66 12.63
CA SER A 131 -14.08 4.96 12.79
C SER A 131 -13.23 5.02 14.06
N ARG A 132 -12.93 3.87 14.68
CA ARG A 132 -12.19 3.79 15.93
C ARG A 132 -10.69 4.02 15.71
N SER A 133 -10.03 4.59 16.72
CA SER A 133 -8.57 4.75 16.74
C SER A 133 -7.80 3.43 16.72
N GLU A 134 -8.43 2.31 17.07
CA GLU A 134 -7.86 0.97 16.95
C GLU A 134 -7.67 0.55 15.50
N ASN A 135 -8.51 1.08 14.58
CA ASN A 135 -8.49 0.73 13.16
C ASN A 135 -7.89 1.82 12.27
N ALA A 136 -7.94 3.11 12.68
CA ALA A 136 -7.30 4.18 11.93
C ALA A 136 -6.80 5.28 12.87
N TYR A 137 -5.52 5.63 12.75
CA TYR A 137 -4.86 6.62 13.59
C TYR A 137 -3.61 7.18 12.91
N ILE A 138 -3.08 8.27 13.46
CA ILE A 138 -1.81 8.85 13.04
C ILE A 138 -0.72 8.39 14.00
N GLU A 139 0.38 7.89 13.44
CA GLU A 139 1.57 7.53 14.19
C GLU A 139 2.84 7.87 13.40
N ASN A 140 3.74 8.63 14.03
CA ASN A 140 5.02 9.03 13.43
C ASN A 140 4.86 9.69 12.03
N GLY A 141 3.88 10.59 11.89
CA GLY A 141 3.62 11.29 10.63
C GLY A 141 3.08 10.38 9.52
N LYS A 142 2.36 9.32 9.88
CA LYS A 142 1.77 8.38 8.93
C LYS A 142 0.35 8.03 9.34
N LEU A 143 -0.55 7.94 8.38
CA LEU A 143 -1.84 7.29 8.58
C LEU A 143 -1.64 5.78 8.66
N ILE A 144 -2.12 5.18 9.74
CA ILE A 144 -2.17 3.74 9.93
C ILE A 144 -3.62 3.27 9.76
N ILE A 145 -3.86 2.38 8.82
CA ILE A 145 -5.13 1.65 8.70
C ILE A 145 -4.86 0.20 9.08
N LYS A 146 -5.54 -0.27 10.13
CA LYS A 146 -5.26 -1.56 10.76
C LYS A 146 -6.47 -2.48 10.73
N ALA A 147 -6.31 -3.65 10.13
CA ALA A 147 -7.25 -4.75 10.30
C ALA A 147 -6.94 -5.51 11.59
N LEU A 148 -7.98 -5.80 12.37
CA LEU A 148 -7.90 -6.54 13.62
C LEU A 148 -8.77 -7.79 13.55
N LYS A 149 -8.27 -8.89 14.10
CA LYS A 149 -9.08 -10.08 14.36
C LYS A 149 -9.74 -9.93 15.73
N GLU A 150 -11.00 -9.58 15.72
CA GLU A 150 -11.80 -9.36 16.93
C GLU A 150 -13.29 -9.48 16.60
N ASN A 151 -14.11 -9.73 17.60
CA ASN A 151 -15.56 -9.64 17.39
C ASN A 151 -16.00 -8.17 17.47
N TYR A 152 -16.34 -7.59 16.33
CA TYR A 152 -16.84 -6.24 16.20
C TYR A 152 -18.02 -6.16 15.25
N ASN A 153 -19.13 -5.59 15.69
CA ASN A 153 -20.34 -5.41 14.88
C ASN A 153 -20.80 -6.70 14.16
N ASN A 154 -20.78 -7.83 14.88
CA ASN A 154 -21.09 -9.18 14.40
C ASN A 154 -20.16 -9.72 13.31
N ALA A 155 -18.97 -9.15 13.16
CA ALA A 155 -17.92 -9.65 12.31
C ALA A 155 -16.76 -10.17 13.15
N ASP A 156 -15.96 -11.11 12.60
CA ASP A 156 -14.78 -11.66 13.23
C ASP A 156 -13.53 -10.79 13.00
N TYR A 157 -13.68 -9.75 12.19
CA TYR A 157 -12.64 -8.78 11.87
C TYR A 157 -13.19 -7.36 11.84
N SER A 158 -12.35 -6.41 12.16
CA SER A 158 -12.61 -4.99 11.97
C SER A 158 -11.51 -4.34 11.12
N SER A 159 -11.84 -3.28 10.41
CA SER A 159 -10.89 -2.45 9.65
C SER A 159 -11.42 -1.03 9.53
N SER A 160 -10.76 -0.19 8.75
CA SER A 160 -11.23 1.17 8.46
C SER A 160 -11.27 1.41 6.96
N ARG A 161 -12.29 2.17 6.55
CA ARG A 161 -12.46 2.70 5.20
C ARG A 161 -12.69 4.19 5.29
N MET A 162 -11.84 4.96 4.60
CA MET A 162 -11.83 6.41 4.64
C MET A 162 -12.03 6.98 3.25
N THR A 163 -12.74 8.09 3.15
CA THR A 163 -13.00 8.77 1.86
C THR A 163 -12.84 10.27 1.99
N THR A 164 -12.55 10.94 0.87
CA THR A 164 -12.53 12.40 0.75
C THR A 164 -13.84 12.95 0.17
N GLN A 165 -14.89 12.17 0.06
CA GLN A 165 -16.16 12.55 -0.55
C GLN A 165 -16.70 13.87 0.00
N ASN A 166 -16.99 14.84 -0.89
CA ASN A 166 -17.40 16.22 -0.58
C ASN A 166 -16.38 17.06 0.21
N LYS A 167 -15.14 16.60 0.29
CA LYS A 167 -14.02 17.29 0.98
C LYS A 167 -12.79 17.44 0.09
N GLY A 168 -12.68 16.59 -0.94
CA GLY A 168 -11.63 16.58 -1.92
C GLY A 168 -12.09 15.71 -3.08
N ASP A 169 -12.85 16.32 -4.01
CA ASP A 169 -13.43 15.63 -5.17
C ASP A 169 -12.75 16.17 -6.43
N TRP A 170 -12.22 15.31 -7.27
CA TRP A 170 -11.47 15.70 -8.45
C TRP A 170 -12.00 15.01 -9.70
N LYS A 171 -11.93 15.71 -10.80
CA LYS A 171 -12.06 15.17 -12.14
C LYS A 171 -10.80 15.55 -12.90
N TYR A 172 -10.05 14.54 -13.31
CA TYR A 172 -8.75 14.66 -13.96
C TYR A 172 -7.63 15.12 -13.02
N GLY A 173 -6.41 14.90 -13.44
CA GLY A 173 -5.20 15.29 -12.75
C GLY A 173 -4.28 14.12 -12.42
N ARG A 174 -3.26 14.42 -11.66
CA ARG A 174 -2.30 13.45 -11.12
C ARG A 174 -2.63 13.20 -9.65
N ILE A 175 -2.78 11.95 -9.28
CA ILE A 175 -3.08 11.52 -7.91
C ILE A 175 -1.97 10.57 -7.49
N GLU A 176 -1.31 10.92 -6.40
CA GLU A 176 -0.20 10.15 -5.83
C GLU A 176 -0.52 9.76 -4.39
N VAL A 177 -0.28 8.50 -4.07
CA VAL A 177 -0.38 8.01 -2.70
C VAL A 177 0.85 7.18 -2.38
N ARG A 178 1.61 7.60 -1.39
CA ARG A 178 2.75 6.86 -0.88
C ARG A 178 2.28 5.93 0.24
N ALA A 179 2.37 4.64 0.02
CA ALA A 179 1.86 3.64 0.95
C ALA A 179 2.78 2.42 1.07
N LYS A 180 2.72 1.80 2.24
CA LYS A 180 3.25 0.48 2.55
C LYS A 180 2.07 -0.46 2.74
N LEU A 181 2.07 -1.60 2.06
CA LEU A 181 0.92 -2.50 2.05
C LEU A 181 1.09 -3.65 3.05
N PRO A 182 0.00 -4.17 3.60
CA PRO A 182 0.05 -5.40 4.37
C PRO A 182 0.29 -6.59 3.46
N THR A 183 0.96 -7.58 3.99
CA THR A 183 1.16 -8.91 3.39
C THR A 183 0.34 -9.97 4.13
N GLY A 184 0.22 -11.15 3.51
CA GLY A 184 -0.44 -12.30 4.09
C GLY A 184 -1.77 -12.65 3.46
N LEU A 185 -2.10 -13.94 3.52
CA LEU A 185 -3.35 -14.47 2.96
C LEU A 185 -4.58 -13.76 3.54
N GLY A 186 -5.50 -13.39 2.68
CA GLY A 186 -6.75 -12.75 3.05
C GLY A 186 -6.70 -11.23 3.14
N THR A 187 -5.53 -10.59 3.01
CA THR A 187 -5.46 -9.12 2.93
C THR A 187 -5.79 -8.61 1.53
N TRP A 188 -6.48 -7.48 1.48
CA TRP A 188 -6.81 -6.79 0.23
C TRP A 188 -6.80 -5.27 0.47
N PRO A 189 -5.64 -4.61 0.55
CA PRO A 189 -5.56 -3.16 0.58
C PRO A 189 -5.90 -2.58 -0.78
N ALA A 190 -6.57 -1.42 -0.78
CA ALA A 190 -6.88 -0.68 -1.99
C ALA A 190 -6.75 0.83 -1.79
N ILE A 191 -6.28 1.50 -2.86
CA ILE A 191 -6.29 2.95 -3.04
C ILE A 191 -7.08 3.18 -4.32
N TRP A 192 -8.21 3.85 -4.22
CA TRP A 192 -9.17 3.87 -5.30
C TRP A 192 -10.10 5.08 -5.24
N MET A 193 -10.84 5.32 -6.32
CA MET A 193 -11.72 6.46 -6.49
C MET A 193 -13.12 5.99 -6.85
N MET A 194 -14.10 6.62 -6.20
CA MET A 194 -15.52 6.48 -6.51
C MET A 194 -16.12 7.83 -6.91
N PRO A 195 -17.17 7.85 -7.72
CA PRO A 195 -17.85 9.08 -8.03
C PRO A 195 -18.50 9.67 -6.77
N THR A 196 -18.34 10.98 -6.56
CA THR A 196 -18.98 11.70 -5.45
C THR A 196 -20.49 11.53 -5.49
N ASN A 197 -21.07 11.60 -6.70
CA ASN A 197 -22.49 11.41 -6.95
C ASN A 197 -22.68 10.39 -8.07
N SER A 198 -23.55 9.43 -7.87
CA SER A 198 -23.83 8.38 -8.85
C SER A 198 -24.79 8.89 -9.96
N VAL A 199 -24.35 9.90 -10.72
CA VAL A 199 -25.20 10.60 -11.72
C VAL A 199 -25.63 9.74 -12.89
N TYR A 200 -24.89 8.66 -13.17
CA TYR A 200 -25.23 7.69 -14.23
C TYR A 200 -25.84 6.39 -13.67
N GLY A 201 -26.15 6.37 -12.39
CA GLY A 201 -26.73 5.22 -11.68
C GLY A 201 -25.75 4.60 -10.70
N VAL A 202 -26.24 3.60 -9.96
CA VAL A 202 -25.44 2.85 -8.98
C VAL A 202 -24.28 2.12 -9.68
N TRP A 203 -23.31 1.72 -8.86
CA TRP A 203 -22.17 0.93 -9.33
C TRP A 203 -22.61 -0.23 -10.26
N PRO A 204 -21.92 -0.49 -11.38
CA PRO A 204 -20.69 0.18 -11.85
C PRO A 204 -20.95 1.36 -12.78
N ASN A 205 -22.18 1.80 -13.00
CA ASN A 205 -22.57 2.74 -14.06
C ASN A 205 -21.91 4.11 -13.95
N SER A 206 -21.64 4.58 -12.74
CA SER A 206 -21.00 5.89 -12.52
C SER A 206 -19.47 5.82 -12.42
N GLY A 207 -18.89 4.63 -12.57
CA GLY A 207 -17.45 4.43 -12.64
C GLY A 207 -16.79 4.10 -11.29
N GLU A 208 -15.57 3.57 -11.39
CA GLU A 208 -14.59 3.33 -10.33
C GLU A 208 -13.21 3.31 -10.97
N ILE A 209 -12.22 3.86 -10.30
CA ILE A 209 -10.81 3.81 -10.72
C ILE A 209 -10.00 3.29 -9.54
N ASP A 210 -9.40 2.11 -9.72
CA ASP A 210 -8.50 1.52 -8.74
C ASP A 210 -7.08 1.94 -9.07
N ILE A 211 -6.52 2.80 -8.24
CA ILE A 211 -5.15 3.29 -8.38
C ILE A 211 -4.19 2.17 -8.01
N MET A 212 -4.50 1.45 -6.94
CA MET A 212 -3.73 0.32 -6.45
C MET A 212 -4.63 -0.66 -5.74
N GLU A 213 -4.54 -1.92 -6.13
CA GLU A 213 -5.04 -3.04 -5.37
C GLU A 213 -3.93 -4.09 -5.21
N HIS A 214 -3.84 -4.68 -4.03
CA HIS A 214 -2.98 -5.82 -3.75
C HIS A 214 -3.76 -6.90 -3.04
N ILE A 215 -3.64 -8.13 -3.51
CA ILE A 215 -4.33 -9.28 -2.94
C ILE A 215 -3.29 -10.20 -2.30
N GLY A 216 -3.37 -10.42 -0.99
CA GLY A 216 -2.34 -11.14 -0.24
C GLY A 216 -2.14 -12.60 -0.64
N CYS A 217 -3.04 -13.21 -1.41
CA CYS A 217 -2.83 -14.51 -2.06
C CYS A 217 -2.24 -14.40 -3.46
N ASP A 218 -2.04 -13.20 -3.99
CA ASP A 218 -1.34 -12.89 -5.25
C ASP A 218 -0.16 -11.96 -4.94
N ASN A 219 0.68 -12.39 -4.01
CA ASN A 219 1.69 -11.55 -3.38
C ASN A 219 2.69 -10.96 -4.40
N GLY A 220 2.99 -9.68 -4.22
CA GLY A 220 3.92 -8.93 -5.06
C GLY A 220 3.33 -8.41 -6.37
N ASN A 221 2.08 -8.74 -6.71
CA ASN A 221 1.40 -8.20 -7.85
C ASN A 221 0.52 -6.99 -7.46
N ILE A 222 0.62 -5.92 -8.24
CA ILE A 222 -0.16 -4.69 -8.04
C ILE A 222 -1.09 -4.52 -9.22
N HIS A 223 -2.37 -4.34 -8.94
CA HIS A 223 -3.40 -4.19 -9.95
C HIS A 223 -3.90 -2.74 -10.00
N GLY A 224 -4.07 -2.23 -11.21
CA GLY A 224 -4.79 -1.01 -11.50
C GLY A 224 -5.96 -1.31 -12.40
N THR A 225 -7.16 -0.85 -12.07
CA THR A 225 -8.39 -1.27 -12.76
C THR A 225 -9.33 -0.08 -12.97
N ILE A 226 -10.16 -0.16 -14.00
CA ILE A 226 -11.34 0.70 -14.14
C ILE A 226 -12.59 -0.16 -14.26
N HIS A 227 -13.67 0.30 -13.59
CA HIS A 227 -14.98 -0.28 -13.74
C HIS A 227 -15.98 0.80 -14.22
N CYS A 228 -16.83 0.42 -15.16
CA CYS A 228 -17.95 1.24 -15.62
C CYS A 228 -19.06 0.35 -16.13
N SER A 229 -20.15 0.93 -16.65
CA SER A 229 -21.30 0.13 -17.08
C SER A 229 -20.94 -0.92 -18.14
N GLU A 230 -20.01 -0.62 -19.04
CA GLU A 230 -19.59 -1.50 -20.13
C GLU A 230 -18.45 -2.43 -19.68
N TYR A 231 -17.57 -1.95 -18.80
CA TYR A 231 -16.37 -2.66 -18.35
C TYR A 231 -16.41 -2.82 -16.84
N ASN A 232 -16.63 -4.04 -16.35
CA ASN A 232 -16.69 -4.31 -14.91
C ASN A 232 -16.45 -5.79 -14.60
N PHE A 233 -16.16 -6.10 -13.35
CA PHE A 233 -15.84 -7.47 -12.94
C PHE A 233 -17.07 -8.41 -12.98
N VAL A 234 -18.28 -7.89 -12.81
CA VAL A 234 -19.50 -8.72 -12.87
C VAL A 234 -19.67 -9.34 -14.25
N ASN A 235 -19.30 -8.60 -15.28
CA ASN A 235 -19.31 -9.06 -16.67
C ASN A 235 -17.97 -9.66 -17.12
N ASN A 236 -16.95 -9.63 -16.25
CA ASN A 236 -15.58 -10.02 -16.56
C ASN A 236 -15.00 -9.25 -17.76
N THR A 237 -15.26 -7.93 -17.81
CA THR A 237 -14.89 -7.01 -18.89
C THR A 237 -14.07 -5.83 -18.40
N GLN A 238 -13.76 -5.73 -17.10
CA GLN A 238 -12.97 -4.64 -16.54
C GLN A 238 -11.69 -4.41 -17.34
N GLN A 239 -11.26 -3.18 -17.42
CA GLN A 239 -10.03 -2.76 -18.09
C GLN A 239 -8.99 -2.39 -17.05
N GLY A 240 -7.72 -2.69 -17.31
CA GLY A 240 -6.64 -2.38 -16.39
C GLY A 240 -5.37 -3.14 -16.71
N GLY A 241 -4.45 -3.11 -15.79
CA GLY A 241 -3.17 -3.80 -15.89
C GLY A 241 -2.66 -4.32 -14.55
N THR A 242 -1.64 -5.16 -14.62
CA THR A 242 -0.97 -5.70 -13.45
C THR A 242 0.52 -5.46 -13.56
N LEU A 243 1.10 -4.81 -12.57
CA LEU A 243 2.54 -4.83 -12.34
C LEU A 243 2.86 -6.15 -11.65
N ASN A 244 3.46 -7.08 -12.41
CA ASN A 244 3.83 -8.37 -11.87
C ASN A 244 5.16 -8.28 -11.11
N ASN A 245 5.18 -8.80 -9.89
CA ASN A 245 6.37 -8.90 -9.06
C ASN A 245 7.05 -7.54 -8.84
N ILE A 246 6.46 -6.71 -7.97
CA ILE A 246 6.98 -5.38 -7.64
C ILE A 246 8.44 -5.43 -7.16
N LEU A 247 8.84 -6.48 -6.42
CA LEU A 247 10.20 -6.68 -5.97
C LEU A 247 11.21 -6.76 -7.14
N ALA A 248 10.84 -7.44 -8.22
CA ALA A 248 11.71 -7.56 -9.39
C ALA A 248 11.86 -6.24 -10.16
N VAL A 249 10.87 -5.35 -10.05
CA VAL A 249 10.84 -4.06 -10.76
C VAL A 249 11.49 -2.95 -9.94
N THR A 250 11.21 -2.89 -8.64
CA THR A 250 11.62 -1.77 -7.76
C THR A 250 12.77 -2.13 -6.82
N GLY A 251 13.12 -3.41 -6.69
CA GLY A 251 14.11 -3.88 -5.72
C GLY A 251 13.58 -4.03 -4.28
N THR A 252 12.31 -3.70 -4.02
CA THR A 252 11.66 -3.82 -2.70
C THR A 252 10.25 -4.36 -2.84
N ASP A 253 9.78 -5.12 -1.81
CA ASP A 253 8.47 -5.75 -1.82
C ASP A 253 7.36 -4.76 -1.37
N VAL A 254 6.12 -5.18 -1.51
CA VAL A 254 4.90 -4.41 -1.15
C VAL A 254 4.89 -3.94 0.30
N ASP A 255 5.61 -4.60 1.19
CA ASP A 255 5.76 -4.24 2.59
C ASP A 255 6.77 -3.11 2.84
N GLN A 256 7.31 -2.51 1.79
CA GLN A 256 8.05 -1.26 1.83
C GLN A 256 7.19 -0.12 1.26
N PHE A 257 7.61 1.12 1.47
CA PHE A 257 6.88 2.27 0.93
C PHE A 257 7.12 2.44 -0.56
N HIS A 258 6.04 2.44 -1.33
CA HIS A 258 6.00 2.78 -2.74
C HIS A 258 5.04 3.94 -2.99
N THR A 259 5.25 4.68 -4.06
CA THR A 259 4.29 5.70 -4.51
C THR A 259 3.47 5.12 -5.66
N TYR A 260 2.18 5.04 -5.45
CA TYR A 260 1.19 4.59 -6.43
C TYR A 260 0.54 5.80 -7.04
N THR A 261 0.58 5.90 -8.37
CA THR A 261 0.20 7.12 -9.08
C THR A 261 -0.71 6.81 -10.26
N ILE A 262 -1.69 7.68 -10.48
CA ILE A 262 -2.35 7.79 -11.77
C ILE A 262 -2.24 9.20 -12.34
N GLU A 263 -2.17 9.27 -13.66
CA GLU A 263 -2.47 10.48 -14.43
C GLU A 263 -3.72 10.23 -15.23
N TRP A 264 -4.73 11.05 -14.99
CA TRP A 264 -6.04 10.92 -15.59
C TRP A 264 -6.44 12.21 -16.32
N ASP A 265 -6.76 12.07 -17.59
CA ASP A 265 -7.29 13.15 -18.45
C ASP A 265 -8.59 12.70 -19.15
N ASP A 266 -9.06 13.45 -20.13
CA ASP A 266 -10.29 13.18 -20.87
C ASP A 266 -10.15 12.02 -21.89
N SER A 267 -8.95 11.51 -22.09
CA SER A 267 -8.63 10.52 -23.12
C SER A 267 -8.00 9.24 -22.55
N SER A 268 -7.36 9.34 -21.39
CA SER A 268 -6.57 8.23 -20.83
C SER A 268 -6.47 8.24 -19.31
N ILE A 269 -6.19 7.07 -18.76
CA ILE A 269 -5.70 6.89 -17.39
C ILE A 269 -4.41 6.08 -17.49
N ASN A 270 -3.33 6.60 -16.94
CA ASN A 270 -2.03 5.95 -16.90
C ASN A 270 -1.64 5.69 -15.46
N TRP A 271 -1.10 4.51 -15.16
CA TRP A 271 -0.58 4.09 -13.86
C TRP A 271 0.94 4.11 -13.85
N TYR A 272 1.53 4.54 -12.74
CA TYR A 272 2.98 4.64 -12.53
C TYR A 272 3.39 4.08 -11.18
#